data_be2e312dafdf2cf215d8082b8f6c8cfe
#
_entry.id   be2e312dafdf2cf215d8082b8f6c8cfe
#
_cell.length_a   1.000
_cell.length_b   1.000
_cell.length_c   1.000
_cell.angle_alpha   90.00
_cell.angle_beta   90.00
_cell.angle_gamma   90.00
#
_symmetry.space_group_name_H-M   'P 1'
#
loop_
_entity.id
_entity.type
_entity.pdbx_description
1 polymer ?
#
loop_
_entity_poly.entity_id
_entity_poly.type
_entity_poly.pdbx_seq_one_letter_code
_entity_poly.pdbx_strand_id
1 'polypeptide(L)'
;MRRLIFLLSLFAAFPAAAQSAFDDELACLVQTAKYEKKEKIQTNLLSSVALVESGRYSEKHKTGVAWPWTVGALKKGTFYNTKEQAVAAVEKLRAQGVENIDVGCMQINLKYHPDAFHSLNDAFDPQKNVAYAAKYLKSLYDETKSWGAAATRYHSKSAGYAFRYEDKLLDTWQKLLKFGNPAAPFLKSEQTRAPLKKQKEFLSLPRRPLVDKKESKTIQAGSEESKKIAREWRQEMLEKYRAGKKSSEKN
;
A
#
# COMPACT_ATOMS: atom_id res chain seq x y z
N MET A 1 12.77 70.39 -31.49
CA MET A 1 13.34 69.05 -31.64
C MET A 1 13.12 68.27 -30.37
N ARG A 2 12.06 67.42 -30.31
CA ARG A 2 11.74 66.58 -29.14
C ARG A 2 12.40 65.22 -29.33
N ARG A 3 13.35 64.87 -28.47
CA ARG A 3 13.98 63.54 -28.46
C ARG A 3 13.08 62.57 -27.72
N LEU A 4 12.55 61.57 -28.44
CA LEU A 4 11.85 60.42 -27.87
C LEU A 4 12.89 59.45 -27.31
N ILE A 5 12.86 59.21 -25.99
CA ILE A 5 13.68 58.19 -25.33
C ILE A 5 12.83 56.92 -25.32
N PHE A 6 13.21 55.92 -26.12
CA PHE A 6 12.65 54.56 -26.06
C PHE A 6 13.30 53.83 -24.86
N LEU A 7 12.51 53.63 -23.82
CA LEU A 7 12.86 52.72 -22.72
C LEU A 7 12.64 51.29 -23.21
N LEU A 8 13.74 50.59 -23.52
CA LEU A 8 13.72 49.14 -23.74
C LEU A 8 13.54 48.44 -22.37
N SER A 9 12.33 47.97 -22.10
CA SER A 9 12.09 47.11 -20.95
C SER A 9 12.62 45.70 -21.23
N LEU A 10 13.76 45.39 -20.58
CA LEU A 10 14.36 44.05 -20.55
C LEU A 10 13.43 43.13 -19.73
N PHE A 11 12.57 42.39 -20.41
CA PHE A 11 11.87 41.26 -19.77
C PHE A 11 12.92 40.17 -19.49
N ALA A 12 13.42 40.13 -18.28
CA ALA A 12 14.18 38.98 -17.79
C ALA A 12 13.23 37.78 -17.74
N ALA A 13 13.34 36.88 -18.73
CA ALA A 13 12.72 35.57 -18.68
C ALA A 13 13.36 34.81 -17.52
N PHE A 14 12.64 34.73 -16.40
CA PHE A 14 12.99 33.77 -15.35
C PHE A 14 12.92 32.37 -15.97
N PRO A 15 14.00 31.56 -15.89
CA PRO A 15 13.89 30.17 -16.27
C PRO A 15 12.79 29.56 -15.38
N ALA A 16 11.72 29.04 -15.99
CA ALA A 16 10.79 28.18 -15.30
C ALA A 16 11.63 27.09 -14.64
N ALA A 17 11.73 27.14 -13.31
CA ALA A 17 12.41 26.11 -12.54
C ALA A 17 11.81 24.79 -13.03
N ALA A 18 12.65 23.95 -13.60
CA ALA A 18 12.28 22.61 -14.03
C ALA A 18 11.72 21.92 -12.77
N GLN A 19 10.41 21.91 -12.66
CA GLN A 19 9.68 21.13 -11.69
C GLN A 19 10.11 19.70 -12.02
N SER A 20 10.98 19.13 -11.20
CA SER A 20 11.44 17.75 -11.39
C SER A 20 10.17 16.93 -11.60
N ALA A 21 9.98 16.43 -12.82
CA ALA A 21 8.82 15.61 -13.14
C ALA A 21 8.81 14.50 -12.10
N PHE A 22 7.86 14.59 -11.18
CA PHE A 22 7.73 13.63 -10.09
C PHE A 22 7.52 12.28 -10.77
N ASP A 23 8.38 11.31 -10.48
CA ASP A 23 8.34 10.02 -11.14
C ASP A 23 7.07 9.28 -10.69
N ASP A 24 6.06 9.28 -11.54
CA ASP A 24 4.76 8.66 -11.26
C ASP A 24 4.89 7.19 -10.85
N GLU A 25 5.90 6.50 -11.37
CA GLU A 25 6.17 5.10 -11.02
C GLU A 25 6.62 4.93 -9.57
N LEU A 26 7.25 5.94 -8.98
CA LEU A 26 7.67 5.92 -7.57
C LEU A 26 6.76 6.72 -6.64
N ALA A 27 5.78 7.43 -7.19
CA ALA A 27 4.90 8.32 -6.42
C ALA A 27 4.26 7.63 -5.21
N CYS A 28 3.71 6.43 -5.40
CA CYS A 28 3.12 5.65 -4.32
C CYS A 28 4.14 5.29 -3.24
N LEU A 29 5.32 4.77 -3.64
CA LEU A 29 6.34 4.30 -2.69
C LEU A 29 7.01 5.45 -1.92
N VAL A 30 7.13 6.64 -2.52
CA VAL A 30 7.57 7.85 -1.82
C VAL A 30 6.55 8.24 -0.74
N GLN A 31 5.26 8.22 -1.06
CA GLN A 31 4.24 8.57 -0.09
C GLN A 31 4.11 7.50 1.01
N THR A 32 4.18 6.20 0.68
CA THR A 32 4.13 5.16 1.71
C THR A 32 5.25 5.29 2.73
N ALA A 33 6.49 5.51 2.30
CA ALA A 33 7.62 5.71 3.21
C ALA A 33 7.46 6.95 4.09
N LYS A 34 6.91 8.05 3.54
CA LYS A 34 6.60 9.27 4.30
C LYS A 34 5.55 9.01 5.39
N TYR A 35 4.48 8.30 5.05
CA TYR A 35 3.39 8.03 5.99
C TYR A 35 3.70 6.90 6.97
N GLU A 36 4.56 5.93 6.62
CA GLU A 36 5.14 4.98 7.58
C GLU A 36 5.80 5.71 8.75
N LYS A 37 6.63 6.72 8.47
CA LYS A 37 7.26 7.53 9.51
C LYS A 37 6.24 8.35 10.29
N LYS A 38 5.33 9.03 9.59
CA LYS A 38 4.33 9.91 10.21
C LYS A 38 3.40 9.18 11.16
N GLU A 39 2.89 8.02 10.76
CA GLU A 39 1.92 7.23 11.52
C GLU A 39 2.59 6.14 12.39
N LYS A 40 3.94 6.14 12.46
CA LYS A 40 4.74 5.15 13.21
C LYS A 40 4.44 3.70 12.80
N ILE A 41 4.14 3.49 11.52
CA ILE A 41 3.99 2.17 10.91
C ILE A 41 5.38 1.56 10.75
N GLN A 42 5.48 0.24 10.81
CA GLN A 42 6.75 -0.45 10.59
C GLN A 42 7.30 -0.14 9.19
N THR A 43 8.63 0.05 9.14
CA THR A 43 9.34 0.38 7.90
C THR A 43 9.04 -0.64 6.80
N ASN A 44 8.72 -0.15 5.61
CA ASN A 44 8.37 -0.89 4.42
C ASN A 44 7.06 -1.71 4.50
N LEU A 45 6.31 -1.68 5.60
CA LEU A 45 5.04 -2.41 5.69
C LEU A 45 3.96 -1.79 4.80
N LEU A 46 3.76 -0.48 4.88
CA LEU A 46 2.78 0.22 4.03
C LEU A 46 3.19 0.17 2.55
N SER A 47 4.51 0.26 2.28
CA SER A 47 5.08 0.09 0.94
C SER A 47 4.83 -1.32 0.39
N SER A 48 4.90 -2.34 1.26
CA SER A 48 4.60 -3.73 0.88
C SER A 48 3.12 -3.90 0.56
N VAL A 49 2.22 -3.31 1.36
CA VAL A 49 0.79 -3.29 1.07
C VAL A 49 0.55 -2.65 -0.29
N ALA A 50 1.11 -1.47 -0.58
CA ALA A 50 0.95 -0.80 -1.87
C ALA A 50 1.41 -1.67 -3.05
N LEU A 51 2.56 -2.36 -2.92
CA LEU A 51 3.06 -3.28 -3.95
C LEU A 51 2.19 -4.52 -4.14
N VAL A 52 1.54 -5.00 -3.09
CA VAL A 52 0.60 -6.12 -3.19
C VAL A 52 -0.70 -5.69 -3.86
N GLU A 53 -1.19 -4.49 -3.56
CA GLU A 53 -2.47 -3.95 -4.03
C GLU A 53 -2.42 -3.45 -5.48
N SER A 54 -1.43 -2.63 -5.82
CA SER A 54 -1.33 -1.97 -7.11
C SER A 54 0.00 -2.18 -7.83
N GLY A 55 0.75 -3.21 -7.43
CA GLY A 55 2.09 -3.46 -7.95
C GLY A 55 2.12 -3.90 -9.41
N ARG A 56 2.99 -3.28 -10.19
CA ARG A 56 3.38 -3.68 -11.55
C ARG A 56 4.90 -3.63 -11.70
N TYR A 57 5.44 -4.30 -12.71
CA TYR A 57 6.86 -4.19 -13.03
C TYR A 57 7.15 -2.87 -13.75
N SER A 58 8.25 -2.21 -13.36
CA SER A 58 8.78 -1.02 -14.02
C SER A 58 10.02 -1.38 -14.81
N GLU A 59 9.97 -1.21 -16.13
CA GLU A 59 11.13 -1.36 -16.99
C GLU A 59 12.18 -0.27 -16.72
N LYS A 60 11.75 0.92 -16.35
CA LYS A 60 12.62 2.05 -16.02
C LYS A 60 13.45 1.78 -14.76
N HIS A 61 12.80 1.27 -13.71
CA HIS A 61 13.44 1.02 -12.41
C HIS A 61 13.91 -0.44 -12.23
N LYS A 62 13.62 -1.33 -13.21
CA LYS A 62 13.94 -2.77 -13.17
C LYS A 62 13.46 -3.46 -11.88
N THR A 63 12.32 -3.03 -11.36
CA THR A 63 11.73 -3.54 -10.11
C THR A 63 10.21 -3.39 -10.09
N GLY A 64 9.57 -3.96 -9.07
CA GLY A 64 8.16 -3.73 -8.79
C GLY A 64 7.92 -2.32 -8.25
N VAL A 65 6.90 -1.65 -8.77
CA VAL A 65 6.43 -0.33 -8.29
C VAL A 65 4.93 -0.39 -8.07
N ALA A 66 4.41 0.35 -7.09
CA ALA A 66 2.98 0.53 -6.89
C ALA A 66 2.48 1.64 -7.83
N TRP A 67 1.40 1.37 -8.58
CA TRP A 67 0.92 2.28 -9.62
C TRP A 67 -0.27 3.13 -9.16
N PRO A 68 -0.19 4.46 -9.23
CA PRO A 68 -1.21 5.34 -8.65
C PRO A 68 -2.56 5.29 -9.40
N TRP A 69 -2.56 5.01 -10.69
CA TRP A 69 -3.77 5.01 -11.52
C TRP A 69 -4.27 3.59 -11.79
N THR A 70 -4.37 2.82 -10.70
CA THR A 70 -4.89 1.45 -10.71
C THR A 70 -6.36 1.45 -10.29
N VAL A 71 -7.18 0.77 -11.06
CA VAL A 71 -8.61 0.56 -10.77
C VAL A 71 -8.87 -0.93 -10.67
N GLY A 72 -9.36 -1.38 -9.51
CA GLY A 72 -9.83 -2.73 -9.26
C GLY A 72 -11.37 -2.78 -9.34
N ALA A 73 -11.92 -3.58 -10.23
CA ALA A 73 -13.37 -3.80 -10.34
C ALA A 73 -13.64 -5.13 -11.04
N LEU A 74 -14.81 -5.74 -10.76
CA LEU A 74 -15.25 -6.96 -11.45
C LEU A 74 -14.19 -8.08 -11.43
N LYS A 75 -13.46 -8.21 -10.31
CA LYS A 75 -12.36 -9.17 -10.09
C LYS A 75 -11.13 -8.94 -10.99
N LYS A 76 -10.98 -7.77 -11.58
CA LYS A 76 -9.86 -7.41 -12.46
C LYS A 76 -9.23 -6.10 -12.00
N GLY A 77 -7.90 -6.07 -11.89
CA GLY A 77 -7.10 -4.85 -11.76
C GLY A 77 -6.70 -4.33 -13.15
N THR A 78 -6.83 -3.02 -13.36
CA THR A 78 -6.44 -2.36 -14.62
C THR A 78 -5.55 -1.16 -14.30
N PHE A 79 -4.41 -1.08 -14.98
CA PHE A 79 -3.46 0.02 -14.88
C PHE A 79 -3.73 1.01 -16.01
N TYR A 80 -4.03 2.25 -15.68
CA TYR A 80 -4.21 3.33 -16.64
C TYR A 80 -2.93 4.17 -16.78
N ASN A 81 -2.73 4.79 -17.91
CA ASN A 81 -1.51 5.56 -18.16
C ASN A 81 -1.55 6.94 -17.49
N THR A 82 -2.75 7.51 -17.30
CA THR A 82 -2.92 8.82 -16.67
C THR A 82 -4.03 8.79 -15.62
N LYS A 83 -3.99 9.78 -14.74
CA LYS A 83 -5.00 9.99 -13.70
C LYS A 83 -6.40 10.20 -14.31
N GLU A 84 -6.48 11.00 -15.38
CA GLU A 84 -7.72 11.32 -16.07
C GLU A 84 -8.38 10.08 -16.65
N GLN A 85 -7.58 9.17 -17.25
CA GLN A 85 -8.07 7.89 -17.74
C GLN A 85 -8.62 7.01 -16.62
N ALA A 86 -7.97 6.97 -15.47
CA ALA A 86 -8.43 6.21 -14.31
C ALA A 86 -9.73 6.80 -13.74
N VAL A 87 -9.84 8.13 -13.64
CA VAL A 87 -11.06 8.82 -13.21
C VAL A 87 -12.22 8.49 -14.16
N ALA A 88 -12.04 8.67 -15.48
CA ALA A 88 -13.06 8.38 -16.47
C ALA A 88 -13.50 6.91 -16.45
N ALA A 89 -12.57 5.98 -16.17
CA ALA A 89 -12.91 4.56 -16.04
C ALA A 89 -13.81 4.28 -14.82
N VAL A 90 -13.55 4.93 -13.68
CA VAL A 90 -14.40 4.80 -12.48
C VAL A 90 -15.78 5.40 -12.73
N GLU A 91 -15.87 6.58 -13.39
CA GLU A 91 -17.15 7.20 -13.74
C GLU A 91 -17.97 6.28 -14.65
N LYS A 92 -17.34 5.69 -15.66
CA LYS A 92 -17.99 4.72 -16.56
C LYS A 92 -18.48 3.48 -15.80
N LEU A 93 -17.70 2.92 -14.89
CA LEU A 93 -18.10 1.78 -14.06
C LEU A 93 -19.30 2.13 -13.18
N ARG A 94 -19.30 3.30 -12.54
CA ARG A 94 -20.42 3.79 -11.73
C ARG A 94 -21.70 3.99 -12.56
N ALA A 95 -21.58 4.54 -13.77
CA ALA A 95 -22.71 4.67 -14.69
C ALA A 95 -23.31 3.31 -15.11
N GLN A 96 -22.52 2.24 -15.03
CA GLN A 96 -22.95 0.84 -15.25
C GLN A 96 -23.49 0.16 -13.97
N GLY A 97 -23.62 0.88 -12.85
CA GLY A 97 -24.10 0.34 -11.58
C GLY A 97 -23.04 -0.44 -10.79
N VAL A 98 -21.77 -0.37 -11.19
CA VAL A 98 -20.69 -1.03 -10.44
C VAL A 98 -20.28 -0.15 -9.26
N GLU A 99 -20.55 -0.61 -8.05
CA GLU A 99 -20.22 0.12 -6.81
C GLU A 99 -18.90 -0.35 -6.17
N ASN A 100 -18.60 -1.66 -6.28
CA ASN A 100 -17.42 -2.26 -5.66
C ASN A 100 -16.18 -1.98 -6.53
N ILE A 101 -15.56 -0.84 -6.28
CA ILE A 101 -14.43 -0.31 -7.06
C ILE A 101 -13.30 0.05 -6.11
N ASP A 102 -12.11 -0.49 -6.36
CA ASP A 102 -10.88 -0.20 -5.63
C ASP A 102 -10.03 0.80 -6.44
N VAL A 103 -9.43 1.79 -5.78
CA VAL A 103 -8.74 2.88 -6.47
C VAL A 103 -7.38 3.24 -5.88
N GLY A 104 -6.46 3.54 -6.76
CA GLY A 104 -5.18 4.19 -6.43
C GLY A 104 -4.09 3.25 -5.93
N CYS A 105 -3.05 3.85 -5.35
CA CYS A 105 -1.88 3.17 -4.79
C CYS A 105 -2.22 2.03 -3.84
N MET A 106 -3.23 2.26 -3.02
CA MET A 106 -3.58 1.44 -1.87
C MET A 106 -4.89 0.68 -2.05
N GLN A 107 -5.48 0.72 -3.26
CA GLN A 107 -6.73 0.06 -3.62
C GLN A 107 -7.83 0.26 -2.57
N ILE A 108 -8.10 1.55 -2.26
CA ILE A 108 -9.17 1.91 -1.33
C ILE A 108 -10.53 1.68 -2.02
N ASN A 109 -11.36 0.88 -1.38
CA ASN A 109 -12.68 0.52 -1.90
C ASN A 109 -13.69 1.66 -1.69
N LEU A 110 -14.24 2.18 -2.78
CA LEU A 110 -15.15 3.34 -2.75
C LEU A 110 -16.53 3.02 -2.15
N LYS A 111 -16.95 1.76 -2.16
CA LYS A 111 -18.21 1.32 -1.55
C LYS A 111 -18.12 1.23 -0.03
N TYR A 112 -16.99 0.68 0.47
CA TYR A 112 -16.79 0.46 1.91
C TYR A 112 -16.17 1.66 2.62
N HIS A 113 -15.61 2.60 1.85
CA HIS A 113 -14.99 3.83 2.34
C HIS A 113 -15.54 5.06 1.57
N PRO A 114 -16.87 5.33 1.62
CA PRO A 114 -17.50 6.39 0.82
C PRO A 114 -16.97 7.78 1.14
N ASP A 115 -16.55 8.00 2.40
CA ASP A 115 -16.06 9.30 2.90
C ASP A 115 -14.53 9.43 2.86
N ALA A 116 -13.84 8.48 2.24
CA ALA A 116 -12.36 8.49 2.19
C ALA A 116 -11.81 9.70 1.41
N PHE A 117 -12.55 10.16 0.39
CA PHE A 117 -12.11 11.19 -0.53
C PHE A 117 -13.25 12.15 -0.91
N HIS A 118 -12.91 13.44 -1.07
CA HIS A 118 -13.89 14.43 -1.54
C HIS A 118 -14.21 14.31 -3.03
N SER A 119 -13.32 13.71 -3.82
CA SER A 119 -13.48 13.52 -5.27
C SER A 119 -12.68 12.33 -5.78
N LEU A 120 -12.97 11.87 -7.00
CA LEU A 120 -12.14 10.86 -7.68
C LEU A 120 -10.73 11.38 -7.95
N ASN A 121 -10.57 12.68 -8.19
CA ASN A 121 -9.26 13.29 -8.33
C ASN A 121 -8.41 13.15 -7.06
N ASP A 122 -9.04 13.25 -5.89
CA ASP A 122 -8.39 13.01 -4.59
C ASP A 122 -8.09 11.54 -4.38
N ALA A 123 -9.00 10.66 -4.80
CA ALA A 123 -8.83 9.22 -4.68
C ALA A 123 -7.62 8.69 -5.48
N PHE A 124 -7.30 9.33 -6.61
CA PHE A 124 -6.12 9.01 -7.44
C PHE A 124 -4.90 9.92 -7.18
N ASP A 125 -4.98 10.82 -6.21
CA ASP A 125 -3.81 11.54 -5.72
C ASP A 125 -2.98 10.62 -4.82
N PRO A 126 -1.70 10.32 -5.15
CA PRO A 126 -0.89 9.38 -4.38
C PRO A 126 -0.76 9.76 -2.90
N GLN A 127 -0.63 11.07 -2.61
CA GLN A 127 -0.49 11.54 -1.23
C GLN A 127 -1.78 11.31 -0.44
N LYS A 128 -2.94 11.66 -1.01
CA LYS A 128 -4.24 11.54 -0.33
C LYS A 128 -4.66 10.08 -0.17
N ASN A 129 -4.46 9.27 -1.22
CA ASN A 129 -4.75 7.85 -1.22
C ASN A 129 -3.93 7.11 -0.14
N VAL A 130 -2.62 7.33 -0.13
CA VAL A 130 -1.72 6.73 0.87
C VAL A 130 -1.98 7.27 2.28
N ALA A 131 -2.28 8.57 2.42
CA ALA A 131 -2.60 9.17 3.72
C ALA A 131 -3.82 8.52 4.38
N TYR A 132 -4.87 8.29 3.60
CA TYR A 132 -6.06 7.58 4.08
C TYR A 132 -5.73 6.15 4.50
N ALA A 133 -5.06 5.41 3.62
CA ALA A 133 -4.67 4.03 3.86
C ALA A 133 -3.79 3.85 5.11
N ALA A 134 -2.85 4.78 5.33
CA ALA A 134 -1.98 4.76 6.51
C ALA A 134 -2.79 4.91 7.82
N LYS A 135 -3.75 5.84 7.84
CA LYS A 135 -4.65 6.02 8.99
C LYS A 135 -5.53 4.78 9.20
N TYR A 136 -6.07 4.22 8.12
CA TYR A 136 -6.88 3.02 8.18
C TYR A 136 -6.09 1.81 8.69
N LEU A 137 -4.87 1.58 8.16
CA LEU A 137 -3.99 0.53 8.66
C LEU A 137 -3.62 0.73 10.13
N LYS A 138 -3.40 2.00 10.55
CA LYS A 138 -3.13 2.33 11.95
C LYS A 138 -4.33 2.05 12.86
N SER A 139 -5.55 2.35 12.43
CA SER A 139 -6.76 2.00 13.21
C SER A 139 -6.92 0.50 13.38
N LEU A 140 -6.65 -0.28 12.33
CA LEU A 140 -6.64 -1.75 12.40
C LEU A 140 -5.55 -2.28 13.36
N TYR A 141 -4.38 -1.63 13.40
CA TYR A 141 -3.36 -1.95 14.40
C TYR A 141 -3.83 -1.62 15.81
N ASP A 142 -4.51 -0.50 16.02
CA ASP A 142 -5.02 -0.13 17.34
C ASP A 142 -6.09 -1.10 17.86
N GLU A 143 -6.84 -1.73 16.96
CA GLU A 143 -7.78 -2.81 17.29
C GLU A 143 -7.07 -4.14 17.57
N THR A 144 -6.10 -4.51 16.72
CA THR A 144 -5.49 -5.87 16.74
C THR A 144 -4.26 -5.97 17.61
N LYS A 145 -3.59 -4.84 17.88
CA LYS A 145 -2.27 -4.72 18.52
C LYS A 145 -1.17 -5.53 17.79
N SER A 146 -1.40 -5.88 16.54
CA SER A 146 -0.47 -6.63 15.68
C SER A 146 -0.45 -6.05 14.27
N TRP A 147 0.71 -5.65 13.78
CA TRP A 147 0.86 -5.15 12.42
C TRP A 147 0.55 -6.20 11.35
N GLY A 148 0.90 -7.47 11.60
CA GLY A 148 0.53 -8.57 10.71
C GLY A 148 -0.97 -8.76 10.62
N ALA A 149 -1.67 -8.81 11.75
CA ALA A 149 -3.13 -8.92 11.79
C ALA A 149 -3.82 -7.69 11.18
N ALA A 150 -3.29 -6.48 11.42
CA ALA A 150 -3.79 -5.26 10.83
C ALA A 150 -3.67 -5.28 9.29
N ALA A 151 -2.52 -5.65 8.77
CA ALA A 151 -2.28 -5.71 7.32
C ALA A 151 -3.12 -6.81 6.65
N THR A 152 -3.32 -7.95 7.30
CA THR A 152 -4.23 -8.99 6.81
C THR A 152 -5.68 -8.50 6.77
N ARG A 153 -6.15 -7.80 7.81
CA ARG A 153 -7.49 -7.20 7.86
C ARG A 153 -7.68 -6.06 6.87
N TYR A 154 -6.61 -5.38 6.49
CA TYR A 154 -6.65 -4.32 5.50
C TYR A 154 -7.23 -4.83 4.17
N HIS A 155 -6.74 -5.98 3.70
CA HIS A 155 -7.22 -6.59 2.46
C HIS A 155 -8.61 -7.21 2.61
N SER A 156 -8.88 -7.92 3.70
CA SER A 156 -10.16 -8.61 3.89
C SER A 156 -10.42 -8.97 5.35
N LYS A 157 -11.65 -8.70 5.79
CA LYS A 157 -12.17 -9.25 7.05
C LYS A 157 -12.51 -10.75 6.93
N SER A 158 -12.54 -11.28 5.71
CA SER A 158 -12.88 -12.69 5.42
C SER A 158 -11.63 -13.57 5.47
N ALA A 159 -11.69 -14.63 6.27
CA ALA A 159 -10.56 -15.53 6.51
C ALA A 159 -10.05 -16.27 5.26
N GLY A 160 -10.93 -16.62 4.32
CA GLY A 160 -10.57 -17.43 3.15
C GLY A 160 -9.65 -16.73 2.14
N TYR A 161 -9.72 -15.40 2.04
CA TYR A 161 -8.85 -14.59 1.16
C TYR A 161 -7.58 -14.12 1.87
N ALA A 162 -7.56 -14.14 3.20
CA ALA A 162 -6.47 -13.64 4.02
C ALA A 162 -5.13 -14.37 3.78
N PHE A 163 -5.16 -15.66 3.48
CA PHE A 163 -3.97 -16.50 3.42
C PHE A 163 -3.01 -16.18 2.27
N ARG A 164 -3.54 -16.16 1.04
CA ARG A 164 -2.71 -15.85 -0.14
C ARG A 164 -2.19 -14.42 -0.11
N TYR A 165 -2.99 -13.54 0.49
CA TYR A 165 -2.59 -12.15 0.67
C TYR A 165 -1.45 -12.03 1.68
N GLU A 166 -1.56 -12.71 2.82
CA GLU A 166 -0.55 -12.71 3.89
C GLU A 166 0.80 -13.22 3.39
N ASP A 167 0.82 -14.37 2.69
CA ASP A 167 2.06 -14.94 2.12
C ASP A 167 2.70 -13.96 1.12
N LYS A 168 1.89 -13.37 0.22
CA LYS A 168 2.38 -12.38 -0.75
C LYS A 168 2.90 -11.13 -0.07
N LEU A 169 2.21 -10.66 0.97
CA LEU A 169 2.61 -9.48 1.73
C LEU A 169 3.94 -9.71 2.46
N LEU A 170 4.07 -10.85 3.14
CA LEU A 170 5.29 -11.23 3.86
C LEU A 170 6.49 -11.34 2.92
N ASP A 171 6.33 -12.03 1.79
CA ASP A 171 7.38 -12.16 0.78
C ASP A 171 7.79 -10.79 0.23
N THR A 172 6.82 -9.93 -0.09
CA THR A 172 7.08 -8.57 -0.58
C THR A 172 7.81 -7.74 0.47
N TRP A 173 7.37 -7.81 1.72
CA TRP A 173 7.98 -7.06 2.81
C TRP A 173 9.42 -7.53 3.11
N GLN A 174 9.67 -8.84 3.11
CA GLN A 174 11.02 -9.40 3.24
C GLN A 174 11.94 -8.94 2.10
N LYS A 175 11.44 -8.89 0.87
CA LYS A 175 12.19 -8.36 -0.29
C LYS A 175 12.55 -6.89 -0.09
N LEU A 176 11.61 -6.05 0.33
CA LEU A 176 11.89 -4.64 0.60
C LEU A 176 12.87 -4.44 1.77
N LEU A 177 12.83 -5.29 2.80
CA LEU A 177 13.79 -5.26 3.90
C LEU A 177 15.19 -5.68 3.45
N LYS A 178 15.29 -6.67 2.56
CA LYS A 178 16.56 -7.21 2.07
C LYS A 178 17.21 -6.33 1.01
N PHE A 179 16.44 -5.85 0.03
CA PHE A 179 16.95 -5.15 -1.15
C PHE A 179 16.74 -3.64 -1.11
N GLY A 180 15.97 -3.15 -0.14
CA GLY A 180 15.60 -1.75 0.00
C GLY A 180 14.31 -1.39 -0.73
N ASN A 181 13.76 -0.22 -0.37
CA ASN A 181 12.61 0.36 -1.05
C ASN A 181 13.11 1.06 -2.34
N PRO A 182 12.52 0.80 -3.52
CA PRO A 182 12.90 1.46 -4.77
C PRO A 182 12.84 2.99 -4.70
N ALA A 183 12.00 3.55 -3.83
CA ALA A 183 11.93 4.99 -3.60
C ALA A 183 13.04 5.53 -2.67
N ALA A 184 13.89 4.69 -2.09
CA ALA A 184 14.91 5.10 -1.11
C ALA A 184 15.85 6.22 -1.60
N PRO A 185 16.28 6.27 -2.89
CA PRO A 185 17.10 7.36 -3.39
C PRO A 185 16.40 8.73 -3.35
N PHE A 186 15.06 8.74 -3.35
CA PHE A 186 14.23 9.95 -3.31
C PHE A 186 13.83 10.36 -1.89
N LEU A 187 14.16 9.53 -0.90
CA LEU A 187 13.91 9.77 0.51
C LEU A 187 15.20 10.28 1.17
N LYS A 188 15.13 11.38 1.89
CA LYS A 188 16.28 11.86 2.68
C LYS A 188 16.74 10.76 3.63
N SER A 189 18.06 10.55 3.77
CA SER A 189 18.72 9.41 4.42
C SER A 189 18.23 9.03 5.83
N GLU A 190 17.66 9.95 6.59
CA GLU A 190 17.07 9.67 7.91
C GLU A 190 15.79 8.81 7.88
N GLN A 191 15.12 8.68 6.73
CA GLN A 191 13.83 8.00 6.62
C GLN A 191 13.97 6.49 6.42
N THR A 192 15.14 5.99 6.04
CA THR A 192 15.37 4.59 5.67
C THR A 192 15.97 3.73 6.77
N ARG A 193 16.41 4.32 7.89
CA ARG A 193 17.00 3.57 9.02
C ARG A 193 16.00 3.38 10.16
N ALA A 194 15.15 2.35 10.07
CA ALA A 194 14.45 1.86 11.25
C ALA A 194 15.32 0.88 12.03
N PRO A 195 15.25 0.87 13.38
CA PRO A 195 16.02 -0.08 14.20
C PRO A 195 15.63 -1.53 13.87
N LEU A 196 16.61 -2.33 13.49
CA LEU A 196 16.49 -3.76 13.14
C LEU A 196 15.79 -4.64 14.20
N LYS A 197 15.73 -4.20 15.46
CA LYS A 197 15.11 -4.97 16.56
C LYS A 197 13.60 -5.22 16.39
N LYS A 198 12.83 -4.20 15.92
CA LYS A 198 11.37 -4.36 15.75
C LYS A 198 10.98 -5.18 14.50
N GLN A 199 11.90 -5.29 13.53
CA GLN A 199 11.69 -6.07 12.32
C GLN A 199 11.85 -7.58 12.56
N LYS A 200 12.75 -7.98 13.51
CA LYS A 200 12.96 -9.39 13.87
C LYS A 200 11.72 -10.02 14.49
N GLU A 201 10.92 -9.26 15.24
CA GLU A 201 9.74 -9.78 15.93
C GLU A 201 8.65 -10.26 14.97
N PHE A 202 8.41 -9.52 13.87
CA PHE A 202 7.44 -9.93 12.84
C PHE A 202 7.98 -11.10 11.98
N LEU A 203 9.28 -11.10 11.67
CA LEU A 203 9.93 -12.18 10.90
C LEU A 203 10.11 -13.47 11.70
N SER A 204 10.03 -13.40 13.03
CA SER A 204 10.08 -14.55 13.93
C SER A 204 8.72 -15.22 14.15
N LEU A 205 7.62 -14.63 13.66
CA LEU A 205 6.34 -15.30 13.68
C LEU A 205 6.45 -16.61 12.86
N PRO A 206 6.06 -17.75 13.43
CA PRO A 206 6.18 -19.03 12.75
C PRO A 206 5.41 -18.94 11.42
N ARG A 207 6.11 -19.24 10.34
CA ARG A 207 5.45 -19.39 9.04
C ARG A 207 4.42 -20.49 9.18
N ARG A 208 3.24 -20.23 8.67
CA ARG A 208 2.21 -21.22 8.55
C ARG A 208 2.79 -22.46 7.86
N PRO A 209 2.49 -23.68 8.35
CA PRO A 209 2.78 -24.88 7.58
C PRO A 209 2.17 -24.73 6.19
N LEU A 210 2.99 -24.91 5.16
CA LEU A 210 2.48 -24.98 3.79
C LEU A 210 1.46 -26.13 3.79
N VAL A 211 0.19 -25.82 3.73
CA VAL A 211 -0.85 -26.80 3.42
C VAL A 211 -0.46 -27.36 2.06
N ASP A 212 -0.29 -28.67 1.98
CA ASP A 212 0.18 -29.33 0.77
C ASP A 212 -0.69 -28.85 -0.41
N LYS A 213 -0.05 -28.49 -1.53
CA LYS A 213 -0.74 -27.96 -2.72
C LYS A 213 -1.86 -28.90 -3.22
N LYS A 214 -1.80 -30.17 -2.87
CA LYS A 214 -2.87 -31.16 -3.15
C LYS A 214 -4.10 -30.95 -2.29
N GLU A 215 -3.98 -30.62 -1.00
CA GLU A 215 -5.12 -30.37 -0.12
C GLU A 215 -5.76 -29.00 -0.35
N SER A 216 -4.97 -27.98 -0.76
CA SER A 216 -5.51 -26.64 -1.03
C SER A 216 -6.43 -26.57 -2.26
N LYS A 217 -6.41 -27.57 -3.13
CA LYS A 217 -7.32 -27.65 -4.28
C LYS A 217 -8.74 -28.13 -3.92
N THR A 218 -8.90 -28.77 -2.78
CA THR A 218 -10.16 -29.39 -2.35
C THR A 218 -10.97 -28.49 -1.42
N ILE A 219 -10.34 -27.54 -0.73
CA ILE A 219 -11.04 -26.64 0.20
C ILE A 219 -11.49 -25.38 -0.54
N GLN A 220 -12.79 -25.25 -0.77
CA GLN A 220 -13.36 -24.04 -1.38
C GLN A 220 -13.15 -22.84 -0.47
N ALA A 221 -12.62 -21.74 -1.04
CA ALA A 221 -12.49 -20.47 -0.34
C ALA A 221 -13.87 -20.00 0.15
N GLY A 222 -14.00 -19.72 1.46
CA GLY A 222 -15.27 -19.35 2.09
C GLY A 222 -16.10 -20.50 2.65
N SER A 223 -15.65 -21.77 2.47
CA SER A 223 -16.30 -22.92 3.13
C SER A 223 -16.16 -22.84 4.66
N GLU A 224 -17.07 -23.48 5.41
CA GLU A 224 -16.98 -23.54 6.87
C GLU A 224 -15.67 -24.17 7.34
N GLU A 225 -15.15 -25.12 6.59
CA GLU A 225 -13.87 -25.77 6.85
C GLU A 225 -12.70 -24.78 6.69
N SER A 226 -12.68 -23.94 5.65
CA SER A 226 -11.67 -22.91 5.48
C SER A 226 -11.75 -21.83 6.57
N LYS A 227 -12.97 -21.51 7.04
CA LYS A 227 -13.19 -20.60 8.16
C LYS A 227 -12.75 -21.21 9.50
N LYS A 228 -12.93 -22.52 9.69
CA LYS A 228 -12.48 -23.25 10.89
C LYS A 228 -10.97 -23.26 10.97
N ILE A 229 -10.27 -23.69 9.91
CA ILE A 229 -8.80 -23.68 9.82
C ILE A 229 -8.24 -22.28 10.10
N ALA A 230 -8.88 -21.24 9.56
CA ALA A 230 -8.46 -19.86 9.78
C ALA A 230 -8.70 -19.36 11.22
N ARG A 231 -9.72 -19.87 11.92
CA ARG A 231 -9.96 -19.56 13.34
C ARG A 231 -8.92 -20.24 14.23
N GLU A 232 -8.67 -21.52 14.01
CA GLU A 232 -7.69 -22.31 14.77
C GLU A 232 -6.28 -21.72 14.62
N TRP A 233 -5.87 -21.40 13.41
CA TRP A 233 -4.58 -20.75 13.17
C TRP A 233 -4.48 -19.39 13.87
N ARG A 234 -5.54 -18.56 13.84
CA ARG A 234 -5.55 -17.27 14.56
C ARG A 234 -5.40 -17.43 16.07
N GLN A 235 -6.05 -18.44 16.65
CA GLN A 235 -5.93 -18.73 18.07
C GLN A 235 -4.51 -19.15 18.43
N GLU A 236 -3.93 -20.07 17.65
CA GLU A 236 -2.54 -20.52 17.84
C GLU A 236 -1.54 -19.36 17.73
N MET A 237 -1.72 -18.47 16.74
CA MET A 237 -0.86 -17.29 16.57
C MET A 237 -1.00 -16.29 17.72
N LEU A 238 -2.22 -16.06 18.21
CA LEU A 238 -2.45 -15.20 19.37
C LEU A 238 -1.83 -15.77 20.65
N GLU A 239 -1.88 -17.07 20.84
CA GLU A 239 -1.28 -17.75 21.98
C GLU A 239 0.25 -17.65 21.93
N LYS A 240 0.87 -17.92 20.77
CA LYS A 240 2.31 -17.76 20.56
C LYS A 240 2.78 -16.32 20.76
N TYR A 241 2.00 -15.34 20.28
CA TYR A 241 2.28 -13.91 20.50
C TYR A 241 2.23 -13.56 22.00
N ARG A 242 1.18 -14.01 22.71
CA ARG A 242 1.04 -13.79 24.17
C ARG A 242 2.15 -14.47 24.96
N ALA A 243 2.56 -15.68 24.57
CA ALA A 243 3.66 -16.40 25.19
C ALA A 243 5.00 -15.67 24.97
N GLY A 244 5.27 -15.20 23.74
CA GLY A 244 6.47 -14.41 23.42
C GLY A 244 6.52 -13.09 24.17
N LYS A 245 5.37 -12.39 24.33
CA LYS A 245 5.30 -11.16 25.11
C LYS A 245 5.60 -11.38 26.60
N LYS A 246 5.06 -12.45 27.20
CA LYS A 246 5.34 -12.81 28.59
C LYS A 246 6.81 -13.15 28.85
N SER A 247 7.51 -13.70 27.85
CA SER A 247 8.96 -13.98 27.97
C SER A 247 9.84 -12.74 27.84
N SER A 248 9.38 -11.72 27.09
CA SER A 248 10.12 -10.45 26.92
C SER A 248 9.91 -9.45 28.07
N GLU A 249 8.88 -9.63 28.89
CA GLU A 249 8.61 -8.81 30.09
C GLU A 249 9.30 -9.37 31.36
N LYS A 250 9.90 -10.58 31.28
CA LYS A 250 10.64 -11.22 32.39
C LYS A 250 12.17 -11.10 32.31
N ASN A 251 12.69 -10.49 31.24
CA ASN A 251 14.09 -10.14 31.02
C ASN A 251 14.26 -8.62 30.96
#